data_65a1ecdb55e5c8ebd86e099eb95b872e
#
_entry.id   65a1ecdb55e5c8ebd86e099eb95b872e
#
_cell.length_a   1.000
_cell.length_b   1.000
_cell.length_c   1.000
_cell.angle_alpha   90.00
_cell.angle_beta   90.00
_cell.angle_gamma   90.00
#
_symmetry.space_group_name_H-M   'P 1'
#
loop_
_entity.id
_entity.type
_entity.pdbx_description
1 polymer ?
#
loop_
_entity_poly.entity_id
_entity_poly.type
_entity_poly.pdbx_seq_one_letter_code
_entity_poly.pdbx_strand_id
1 'polypeptide(L)'
;MEEEVLRVEKGFANAIAKNDPEGIERFVTDEWIIINADGGIIDKERFLGVIKSGALTHEMMESDDIRVRVYGDSAVLSALTRSKGKFMGQEFSTYERSTDVFVRLDGQWRCVLTQLTGFTKR
;
A
#
# COMPACT_ATOMS: atom_id res chain seq x y z
N MET A 1 -6.72 -1.39 -19.41
CA MET A 1 -6.31 -2.30 -18.32
C MET A 1 -5.35 -1.67 -17.35
N GLU A 2 -4.24 -1.15 -17.83
CA GLU A 2 -3.29 -0.49 -16.93
C GLU A 2 -3.91 0.71 -16.22
N GLU A 3 -4.77 1.45 -16.91
CA GLU A 3 -5.45 2.61 -16.34
C GLU A 3 -6.33 2.24 -15.15
N GLU A 4 -6.98 1.08 -15.21
CA GLU A 4 -7.81 0.59 -14.11
C GLU A 4 -6.98 0.30 -12.87
N VAL A 5 -5.83 -0.36 -13.05
CA VAL A 5 -4.93 -0.68 -11.95
C VAL A 5 -4.37 0.60 -11.33
N LEU A 6 -3.99 1.58 -12.16
CA LEU A 6 -3.51 2.86 -11.68
C LEU A 6 -4.57 3.59 -10.86
N ARG A 7 -5.82 3.53 -11.28
CA ARG A 7 -6.92 4.17 -10.56
C ARG A 7 -7.14 3.50 -9.20
N VAL A 8 -7.06 2.16 -9.17
CA VAL A 8 -7.20 1.41 -7.93
C VAL A 8 -6.05 1.74 -6.98
N GLU A 9 -4.82 1.80 -7.50
CA GLU A 9 -3.66 2.16 -6.68
C GLU A 9 -3.80 3.56 -6.09
N LYS A 10 -4.29 4.51 -6.87
CA LYS A 10 -4.53 5.88 -6.37
C LYS A 10 -5.55 5.88 -5.23
N GLY A 11 -6.65 5.15 -5.40
CA GLY A 11 -7.67 5.04 -4.36
C GLY A 11 -7.13 4.39 -3.10
N PHE A 12 -6.34 3.35 -3.27
CA PHE A 12 -5.71 2.62 -2.17
C PHE A 12 -4.74 3.53 -1.39
N ALA A 13 -3.84 4.19 -2.10
CA ALA A 13 -2.88 5.11 -1.48
C ALA A 13 -3.59 6.27 -0.77
N ASN A 14 -4.66 6.79 -1.37
CA ASN A 14 -5.44 7.86 -0.77
C ASN A 14 -6.13 7.41 0.52
N ALA A 15 -6.66 6.19 0.54
CA ALA A 15 -7.29 5.64 1.74
C ALA A 15 -6.27 5.47 2.88
N ILE A 16 -5.05 5.04 2.55
CA ILE A 16 -3.96 4.94 3.53
C ILE A 16 -3.60 6.35 4.05
N ALA A 17 -3.42 7.31 3.14
CA ALA A 17 -3.04 8.67 3.51
C ALA A 17 -4.09 9.32 4.42
N LYS A 18 -5.36 8.96 4.25
CA LYS A 18 -6.46 9.50 5.06
C LYS A 18 -6.71 8.70 6.34
N ASN A 19 -5.95 7.64 6.56
CA ASN A 19 -6.12 6.76 7.73
C ASN A 19 -7.55 6.22 7.81
N ASP A 20 -8.06 5.76 6.67
CA ASP A 20 -9.44 5.28 6.50
C ASP A 20 -9.43 3.75 6.41
N PRO A 21 -9.63 3.02 7.52
CA PRO A 21 -9.55 1.56 7.49
C PRO A 21 -10.61 0.91 6.61
N GLU A 22 -11.82 1.46 6.57
CA GLU A 22 -12.88 0.91 5.71
C GLU A 22 -12.54 1.11 4.23
N GLY A 23 -11.97 2.26 3.90
CA GLY A 23 -11.51 2.53 2.54
C GLY A 23 -10.38 1.60 2.14
N ILE A 24 -9.41 1.38 3.04
CA ILE A 24 -8.30 0.46 2.77
C ILE A 24 -8.83 -0.95 2.51
N GLU A 25 -9.78 -1.39 3.31
CA GLU A 25 -10.34 -2.74 3.22
C GLU A 25 -10.92 -3.04 1.84
N ARG A 26 -11.51 -2.04 1.19
CA ARG A 26 -12.11 -2.22 -0.14
C ARG A 26 -11.08 -2.56 -1.22
N PHE A 27 -9.83 -2.20 -1.01
CA PHE A 27 -8.79 -2.34 -2.02
C PHE A 27 -7.90 -3.55 -1.83
N VAL A 28 -8.11 -4.33 -0.76
CA VAL A 28 -7.26 -5.48 -0.45
C VAL A 28 -8.09 -6.76 -0.31
N THR A 29 -7.44 -7.90 -0.56
CA THR A 29 -8.05 -9.20 -0.31
C THR A 29 -7.93 -9.56 1.16
N ASP A 30 -8.68 -10.58 1.59
CA ASP A 30 -8.61 -11.05 2.97
C ASP A 30 -7.21 -11.59 3.34
N GLU A 31 -6.47 -12.06 2.36
CA GLU A 31 -5.14 -12.64 2.57
C GLU A 31 -4.01 -11.65 2.33
N TRP A 32 -4.33 -10.38 2.11
CA TRP A 32 -3.32 -9.34 1.89
C TRP A 32 -2.33 -9.26 3.03
N ILE A 33 -1.05 -9.18 2.69
CA ILE A 33 0.03 -8.95 3.65
C ILE A 33 0.93 -7.83 3.16
N ILE A 34 1.62 -7.21 4.12
CA ILE A 34 2.69 -6.25 3.83
C ILE A 34 3.99 -6.90 4.29
N ILE A 35 4.98 -6.93 3.40
CA ILE A 35 6.34 -7.30 3.76
C ILE A 35 7.10 -5.99 3.93
N ASN A 36 7.47 -5.69 5.16
CA ASN A 36 8.17 -4.45 5.49
C ASN A 36 9.62 -4.49 5.04
N ALA A 37 10.23 -3.31 4.96
CA ALA A 37 11.63 -3.18 4.56
C ALA A 37 12.58 -3.95 5.47
N ASP A 38 12.20 -4.20 6.72
CA ASP A 38 13.01 -4.97 7.67
C ASP A 38 12.77 -6.48 7.56
N GLY A 39 11.89 -6.91 6.65
CA GLY A 39 11.56 -8.33 6.46
C GLY A 39 10.39 -8.82 7.28
N GLY A 40 9.84 -7.99 8.17
CA GLY A 40 8.67 -8.38 8.96
C GLY A 40 7.41 -8.43 8.11
N ILE A 41 6.48 -9.30 8.48
CA ILE A 41 5.21 -9.46 7.78
C ILE A 41 4.08 -8.94 8.65
N ILE A 42 3.22 -8.10 8.07
CA ILE A 42 2.03 -7.57 8.72
C ILE A 42 0.82 -8.02 7.92
N ASP A 43 -0.13 -8.70 8.55
CA ASP A 43 -1.34 -9.11 7.86
C ASP A 43 -2.38 -7.99 7.84
N LYS A 44 -3.46 -8.21 7.08
CA LYS A 44 -4.53 -7.25 6.90
C LYS A 44 -5.14 -6.82 8.24
N GLU A 45 -5.47 -7.77 9.08
CA GLU A 45 -6.12 -7.50 10.35
C GLU A 45 -5.27 -6.62 11.26
N ARG A 46 -3.98 -6.93 11.34
CA ARG A 46 -3.05 -6.14 12.16
C ARG A 46 -2.89 -4.72 11.62
N PHE A 47 -2.74 -4.58 10.30
CA PHE A 47 -2.58 -3.24 9.71
C PHE A 47 -3.82 -2.39 9.94
N LEU A 48 -5.00 -2.94 9.67
CA LEU A 48 -6.24 -2.21 9.90
C LEU A 48 -6.43 -1.89 11.39
N GLY A 49 -5.98 -2.79 12.26
CA GLY A 49 -6.06 -2.58 13.70
C GLY A 49 -5.25 -1.38 14.17
N VAL A 50 -4.00 -1.22 13.68
CA VAL A 50 -3.17 -0.07 14.08
C VAL A 50 -3.69 1.24 13.51
N ILE A 51 -4.35 1.19 12.35
CA ILE A 51 -5.01 2.38 11.80
C ILE A 51 -6.24 2.74 12.65
N LYS A 52 -7.09 1.76 12.96
CA LYS A 52 -8.32 1.98 13.75
C LYS A 52 -8.01 2.51 15.14
N SER A 53 -6.97 2.01 15.78
CA SER A 53 -6.59 2.43 17.12
C SER A 53 -5.92 3.80 17.17
N GLY A 54 -5.52 4.33 16.02
CA GLY A 54 -4.76 5.56 15.95
C GLY A 54 -3.28 5.39 16.25
N ALA A 55 -2.82 4.14 16.43
CA ALA A 55 -1.39 3.89 16.67
C ALA A 55 -0.55 4.27 15.46
N LEU A 56 -1.09 4.07 14.26
CA LEU A 56 -0.45 4.46 13.02
C LEU A 56 -1.28 5.53 12.34
N THR A 57 -0.66 6.69 12.07
CA THR A 57 -1.30 7.76 11.31
C THR A 57 -0.37 8.25 10.23
N HIS A 58 -0.95 8.75 9.15
CA HIS A 58 -0.19 9.29 8.03
C HIS A 58 -0.51 10.77 7.87
N GLU A 59 0.52 11.58 7.60
CA GLU A 59 0.37 13.00 7.30
C GLU A 59 0.55 13.26 5.81
N MET A 60 1.36 12.41 5.16
CA MET A 60 1.69 12.58 3.75
C MET A 60 2.03 11.23 3.16
N MET A 61 1.61 11.01 1.93
CA MET A 61 1.98 9.84 1.16
C MET A 61 2.00 10.23 -0.32
N GLU A 62 3.17 10.20 -0.92
CA GLU A 62 3.37 10.58 -2.32
C GLU A 62 4.13 9.48 -3.04
N SER A 63 3.77 9.26 -4.31
CA SER A 63 4.43 8.24 -5.12
C SER A 63 4.85 8.82 -6.47
N ASP A 64 6.00 8.37 -6.95
CA ASP A 64 6.44 8.66 -8.31
C ASP A 64 7.15 7.44 -8.90
N ASP A 65 7.67 7.57 -10.14
CA ASP A 65 8.31 6.47 -10.86
C ASP A 65 7.42 5.23 -10.86
N ILE A 66 6.17 5.42 -11.22
CA ILE A 66 5.17 4.34 -11.19
C ILE A 66 5.29 3.49 -12.44
N ARG A 67 5.40 2.17 -12.23
CA ARG A 67 5.47 1.18 -13.29
C ARG A 67 4.40 0.13 -13.07
N VAL A 68 3.61 -0.14 -14.10
CA VAL A 68 2.53 -1.11 -14.00
C VAL A 68 2.59 -2.11 -15.14
N ARG A 69 2.32 -3.38 -14.84
CA ARG A 69 2.20 -4.44 -15.83
C ARG A 69 1.00 -5.29 -15.52
N VAL A 70 0.22 -5.60 -16.55
CA VAL A 70 -1.00 -6.40 -16.40
C VAL A 70 -0.82 -7.72 -17.14
N TYR A 71 -1.14 -8.81 -16.48
CA TYR A 71 -1.07 -10.16 -17.01
C TYR A 71 -2.39 -10.87 -16.75
N GLY A 72 -3.35 -10.70 -17.67
CA GLY A 72 -4.67 -11.29 -17.50
C GLY A 72 -5.37 -10.71 -16.27
N ASP A 73 -5.67 -11.55 -15.29
CA ASP A 73 -6.34 -11.14 -14.06
C ASP A 73 -5.37 -10.82 -12.93
N SER A 74 -4.10 -10.62 -13.23
CA SER A 74 -3.11 -10.20 -12.26
C SER A 74 -2.33 -9.01 -12.77
N ALA A 75 -1.79 -8.21 -11.86
CA ALA A 75 -1.01 -7.04 -12.21
C ALA A 75 0.04 -6.79 -11.13
N VAL A 76 1.15 -6.19 -11.55
CA VAL A 76 2.23 -5.78 -10.66
C VAL A 76 2.45 -4.28 -10.86
N LEU A 77 2.48 -3.54 -9.76
CA LEU A 77 2.73 -2.12 -9.79
C LEU A 77 3.87 -1.80 -8.83
N SER A 78 4.89 -1.08 -9.30
CA SER A 78 5.95 -0.61 -8.44
C SER A 78 6.03 0.91 -8.49
N ALA A 79 6.49 1.50 -7.39
CA ALA A 79 6.59 2.95 -7.27
C ALA A 79 7.66 3.31 -6.25
N LEU A 80 8.13 4.55 -6.31
CA LEU A 80 8.89 5.17 -5.23
C LEU A 80 7.91 5.94 -4.38
N THR A 81 7.84 5.60 -3.11
CA THR A 81 6.85 6.18 -2.19
C THR A 81 7.54 6.87 -1.03
N ARG A 82 7.11 8.09 -0.77
CA ARG A 82 7.53 8.86 0.41
C ARG A 82 6.33 8.95 1.32
N SER A 83 6.56 8.68 2.60
CA SER A 83 5.48 8.84 3.57
C SER A 83 6.01 9.45 4.86
N LYS A 84 5.14 10.17 5.54
CA LYS A 84 5.40 10.74 6.86
C LYS A 84 4.19 10.50 7.73
N GLY A 85 4.43 10.28 8.99
CA GLY A 85 3.35 10.07 9.94
C GLY A 85 3.90 9.80 11.31
N LYS A 86 3.08 9.11 12.12
CA LYS A 86 3.44 8.73 13.48
C LYS A 86 3.05 7.27 13.71
N PHE A 87 3.92 6.56 14.42
CA PHE A 87 3.62 5.23 14.90
C PHE A 87 3.87 5.18 16.39
N MET A 88 2.80 4.93 17.17
CA MET A 88 2.84 4.90 18.63
C MET A 88 3.48 6.17 19.20
N GLY A 89 3.12 7.32 18.62
CA GLY A 89 3.60 8.62 19.08
C GLY A 89 4.93 9.06 18.51
N GLN A 90 5.65 8.18 17.80
CA GLN A 90 6.94 8.51 17.22
C GLN A 90 6.80 8.88 15.75
N GLU A 91 7.38 10.01 15.36
CA GLU A 91 7.35 10.44 13.98
C GLU A 91 8.23 9.54 13.11
N PHE A 92 7.75 9.27 11.90
CA PHE A 92 8.55 8.55 10.90
C PHE A 92 8.52 9.30 9.58
N SER A 93 9.55 9.07 8.80
CA SER A 93 9.66 9.56 7.43
C SER A 93 10.33 8.46 6.64
N THR A 94 9.64 7.96 5.63
CA THR A 94 10.18 6.85 4.83
C THR A 94 10.33 7.25 3.38
N TYR A 95 11.29 6.62 2.73
CA TYR A 95 11.47 6.68 1.28
C TYR A 95 11.74 5.27 0.83
N GLU A 96 10.78 4.67 0.14
CA GLU A 96 10.80 3.24 -0.14
C GLU A 96 10.36 2.98 -1.57
N ARG A 97 10.92 1.92 -2.13
CA ARG A 97 10.38 1.35 -3.36
C ARG A 97 9.32 0.33 -2.93
N SER A 98 8.10 0.53 -3.42
CA SER A 98 6.99 -0.35 -3.09
C SER A 98 6.60 -1.18 -4.29
N THR A 99 6.17 -2.41 -4.05
CA THR A 99 5.61 -3.28 -5.06
C THR A 99 4.27 -3.80 -4.56
N ASP A 100 3.23 -3.57 -5.35
CA ASP A 100 1.89 -4.10 -5.07
C ASP A 100 1.54 -5.11 -6.13
N VAL A 101 1.04 -6.26 -5.70
CA VAL A 101 0.51 -7.29 -6.58
C VAL A 101 -1.00 -7.26 -6.48
N PHE A 102 -1.67 -7.11 -7.62
CA PHE A 102 -3.13 -7.04 -7.71
C PHE A 102 -3.68 -8.26 -8.41
N VAL A 103 -4.87 -8.66 -8.01
CA VAL A 103 -5.66 -9.66 -8.74
C VAL A 103 -7.03 -9.09 -9.03
N ARG A 104 -7.63 -9.52 -10.15
CA ARG A 104 -8.99 -9.12 -10.48
C ARG A 104 -9.92 -10.25 -10.11
N LEU A 105 -10.81 -9.98 -9.16
CA LEU A 105 -11.80 -10.93 -8.65
C LEU A 105 -13.17 -10.29 -8.82
N ASP A 106 -14.07 -11.01 -9.49
CA ASP A 106 -15.43 -10.54 -9.76
C ASP A 106 -15.43 -9.14 -10.41
N GLY A 107 -14.51 -8.93 -11.35
CA GLY A 107 -14.38 -7.67 -12.07
C GLY A 107 -13.71 -6.54 -11.32
N GLN A 108 -13.23 -6.78 -10.10
CA GLN A 108 -12.58 -5.75 -9.28
C GLN A 108 -11.14 -6.10 -8.99
N TRP A 109 -10.26 -5.12 -9.16
CA TRP A 109 -8.85 -5.25 -8.84
C TRP A 109 -8.64 -5.03 -7.34
N ARG A 110 -7.94 -5.97 -6.69
CA ARG A 110 -7.61 -5.86 -5.27
C ARG A 110 -6.18 -6.29 -5.04
N CYS A 111 -5.54 -5.65 -4.07
CA CYS A 111 -4.15 -5.94 -3.71
C CYS A 111 -4.07 -7.18 -2.83
N VAL A 112 -3.17 -8.10 -3.18
CA VAL A 112 -2.93 -9.32 -2.39
C VAL A 112 -1.60 -9.27 -1.65
N LEU A 113 -0.67 -8.42 -2.08
CA LEU A 113 0.66 -8.34 -1.50
C LEU A 113 1.22 -6.94 -1.72
N THR A 114 1.77 -6.38 -0.67
CA THR A 114 2.56 -5.15 -0.72
C THR A 114 3.93 -5.45 -0.15
N GLN A 115 4.98 -5.13 -0.90
CA GLN A 115 6.35 -5.31 -0.43
C GLN A 115 7.10 -3.98 -0.47
N LEU A 116 7.84 -3.69 0.58
CA LEU A 116 8.55 -2.44 0.75
C LEU A 116 10.05 -2.69 0.85
N THR A 117 10.84 -1.86 0.19
CA THR A 117 12.29 -1.90 0.25
C THR A 117 12.77 -0.48 0.47
N GLY A 118 13.65 -0.28 1.45
CA GLY A 118 14.22 1.04 1.71
C GLY A 118 14.98 1.54 0.48
N PHE A 119 14.82 2.81 0.18
CA PHE A 119 15.52 3.44 -0.94
C PHE A 119 16.43 4.53 -0.42
N THR A 120 17.71 4.43 -0.76
CA THR A 120 18.70 5.44 -0.43
C THR A 120 19.18 6.08 -1.73
N LYS A 121 18.91 7.36 -1.86
CA LYS A 121 19.34 8.12 -3.02
C LYS A 121 20.85 8.35 -2.94
N ARG A 122 21.54 7.99 -4.02
CA ARG A 122 22.98 8.20 -4.10
C ARG A 122 23.31 9.39 -5.00
#